data_f7bb36b4a216f34aebe606adfbf4b945
#
_entry.id   f7bb36b4a216f34aebe606adfbf4b945
#
_cell.length_a   1.000
_cell.length_b   1.000
_cell.length_c   1.000
_cell.angle_alpha   90.00
_cell.angle_beta   90.00
_cell.angle_gamma   90.00
#
_symmetry.space_group_name_H-M   'P 1'
#
loop_
_entity.id
_entity.type
_entity.pdbx_description
1 polymer ?
#
loop_
_entity_poly.entity_id
_entity_poly.type
_entity_poly.pdbx_seq_one_letter_code
_entity_poly.pdbx_strand_id
1 'polypeptide(L)'
;MGIKKYNPTTPGLRGMTVSTFEEITCSTPEKSLTVTLKKHSGRNNRGKITVRHRGGGYRPKYRIIDFKRNKDGIPGTVATIEYDPNRSANIALINYADGEKRYIIAPNKLKVGDVIVSGPDADIKIGNALPLANIPVGTIIHNIEMKPGKGGQMVRSAGNGAQLMAKEGNEAQVRLPSGEVRKVTLNCRATIGEVGNGDHANIQIGKAGRKRRMGIRPTVRGSVMNPNDHPHGGGEGKAGIGRVSPVTPWGKPALGYKTRKKTKASDKYIVKRRNDK
;
A
#
# COMPACT_ATOMS: atom_id res chain seq x y z
N MET A 1 -0.26 8.48 -16.73
CA MET A 1 0.48 7.19 -16.81
C MET A 1 -0.15 6.31 -17.86
N GLY A 2 0.66 5.64 -18.68
CA GLY A 2 0.15 4.80 -19.75
C GLY A 2 0.08 3.33 -19.32
N ILE A 3 -0.93 2.62 -19.85
CA ILE A 3 -1.04 1.16 -19.73
C ILE A 3 -0.85 0.55 -21.11
N LYS A 4 0.17 -0.27 -21.28
CA LYS A 4 0.42 -1.04 -22.48
C LYS A 4 -0.40 -2.34 -22.45
N LYS A 5 -1.22 -2.56 -23.49
CA LYS A 5 -1.88 -3.83 -23.78
C LYS A 5 -1.02 -4.67 -24.72
N TYR A 6 -1.11 -5.99 -24.62
CA TYR A 6 -0.44 -6.91 -25.53
C TYR A 6 -1.42 -7.48 -26.56
N ASN A 7 -0.91 -7.80 -27.75
CA ASN A 7 -1.69 -8.52 -28.75
C ASN A 7 -1.99 -9.94 -28.23
N PRO A 8 -3.18 -10.49 -28.47
CA PRO A 8 -3.62 -11.78 -27.94
C PRO A 8 -3.03 -12.97 -28.72
N THR A 9 -1.71 -12.99 -28.93
CA THR A 9 -1.00 -14.06 -29.65
C THR A 9 -0.92 -15.37 -28.87
N THR A 10 -1.04 -15.30 -27.53
CA THR A 10 -1.08 -16.47 -26.65
C THR A 10 -2.15 -16.29 -25.56
N PRO A 11 -2.66 -17.39 -24.94
CA PRO A 11 -3.62 -17.28 -23.85
C PRO A 11 -3.14 -16.38 -22.70
N GLY A 12 -1.85 -16.39 -22.40
CA GLY A 12 -1.26 -15.57 -21.32
C GLY A 12 -1.19 -14.08 -21.66
N LEU A 13 -1.10 -13.72 -22.95
CA LEU A 13 -1.03 -12.33 -23.39
C LEU A 13 -2.41 -11.70 -23.62
N ARG A 14 -3.44 -12.52 -23.85
CA ARG A 14 -4.81 -12.06 -24.19
C ARG A 14 -5.36 -11.01 -23.22
N GLY A 15 -5.18 -11.16 -21.92
CA GLY A 15 -5.65 -10.22 -20.92
C GLY A 15 -4.53 -9.51 -20.16
N MET A 16 -3.28 -9.59 -20.64
CA MET A 16 -2.14 -9.03 -19.92
C MET A 16 -1.95 -7.56 -20.25
N THR A 17 -1.78 -6.76 -19.20
CA THR A 17 -1.37 -5.37 -19.31
C THR A 17 -0.16 -5.08 -18.43
N VAL A 18 0.60 -4.04 -18.75
CA VAL A 18 1.73 -3.55 -17.96
C VAL A 18 1.74 -2.03 -17.95
N SER A 19 2.37 -1.44 -16.93
CA SER A 19 2.68 -0.01 -16.93
C SER A 19 3.68 0.32 -18.04
N THR A 20 3.58 1.49 -18.64
CA THR A 20 4.58 2.03 -19.58
C THR A 20 5.81 2.58 -18.88
N PHE A 21 5.73 2.77 -17.55
CA PHE A 21 6.82 3.32 -16.72
C PHE A 21 7.31 4.73 -17.14
N GLU A 22 6.47 5.53 -17.76
CA GLU A 22 6.80 6.88 -18.25
C GLU A 22 7.30 7.84 -17.16
N GLU A 23 6.83 7.67 -15.91
CA GLU A 23 7.25 8.51 -14.78
C GLU A 23 8.62 8.13 -14.23
N ILE A 24 9.15 6.95 -14.58
CA ILE A 24 10.39 6.43 -14.02
C ILE A 24 11.57 6.99 -14.78
N THR A 25 12.44 7.70 -14.07
CA THR A 25 13.62 8.35 -14.63
C THR A 25 14.90 7.55 -14.44
N CYS A 26 14.95 6.64 -13.45
CA CYS A 26 16.11 5.79 -13.18
C CYS A 26 15.68 4.36 -12.84
N SER A 27 16.41 3.37 -13.38
CA SER A 27 16.17 1.94 -13.14
C SER A 27 17.06 1.34 -12.04
N THR A 28 18.15 2.01 -11.69
CA THR A 28 19.14 1.53 -10.71
C THR A 28 18.93 2.24 -9.37
N PRO A 29 18.67 1.48 -8.27
CA PRO A 29 18.48 2.10 -6.96
C PRO A 29 19.81 2.53 -6.34
N GLU A 30 19.74 3.53 -5.46
CA GLU A 30 20.86 3.95 -4.62
C GLU A 30 21.29 2.78 -3.70
N LYS A 31 22.55 2.32 -3.83
CA LYS A 31 23.05 1.12 -3.16
C LYS A 31 23.05 1.24 -1.64
N SER A 32 23.42 2.41 -1.12
CA SER A 32 23.46 2.72 0.32
C SER A 32 22.08 2.61 0.99
N LEU A 33 21.00 2.86 0.25
CA LEU A 33 19.62 2.82 0.73
C LEU A 33 18.91 1.48 0.43
N THR A 34 19.65 0.43 0.05
CA THR A 34 19.07 -0.88 -0.24
C THR A 34 19.57 -1.96 0.72
N VAL A 35 18.63 -2.76 1.23
CA VAL A 35 18.93 -3.89 2.11
C VAL A 35 18.30 -5.19 1.61
N THR A 36 18.87 -6.33 1.99
CA THR A 36 18.32 -7.64 1.65
C THR A 36 17.12 -7.95 2.55
N LEU A 37 16.00 -8.29 1.93
CA LEU A 37 14.78 -8.67 2.65
C LEU A 37 14.73 -10.19 2.84
N LYS A 38 14.79 -10.69 4.08
CA LYS A 38 14.57 -12.10 4.41
C LYS A 38 13.11 -12.47 4.15
N LYS A 39 12.87 -13.55 3.40
CA LYS A 39 11.52 -14.07 3.12
C LYS A 39 11.16 -15.18 4.10
N HIS A 40 10.03 -15.02 4.77
CA HIS A 40 9.51 -16.02 5.70
C HIS A 40 8.49 -16.98 5.07
N SER A 41 8.12 -16.78 3.80
CA SER A 41 7.17 -17.64 3.06
C SER A 41 5.85 -17.90 3.81
N GLY A 42 5.34 -16.88 4.49
CA GLY A 42 4.09 -16.96 5.27
C GLY A 42 4.20 -17.72 6.59
N ARG A 43 5.41 -17.99 7.08
CA ARG A 43 5.66 -18.67 8.37
C ARG A 43 5.84 -17.66 9.49
N ASN A 44 5.41 -18.05 10.70
CA ASN A 44 5.63 -17.28 11.92
C ASN A 44 7.01 -17.60 12.55
N ASN A 45 7.30 -17.02 13.72
CA ASN A 45 8.54 -17.26 14.49
C ASN A 45 8.73 -18.72 14.93
N ARG A 46 7.65 -19.52 15.00
CA ARG A 46 7.67 -20.95 15.32
C ARG A 46 7.77 -21.84 14.07
N GLY A 47 7.99 -21.29 12.87
CA GLY A 47 8.05 -22.00 11.60
C GLY A 47 6.71 -22.49 11.06
N LYS A 48 5.58 -22.26 11.74
CA LYS A 48 4.24 -22.67 11.30
C LYS A 48 3.70 -21.71 10.25
N ILE A 49 3.04 -22.24 9.21
CA ILE A 49 2.41 -21.43 8.15
C ILE A 49 1.16 -20.74 8.74
N THR A 50 1.20 -19.42 8.83
CA THR A 50 0.07 -18.58 9.24
C THR A 50 -0.59 -17.85 8.07
N VAL A 51 0.15 -17.64 6.98
CA VAL A 51 -0.35 -17.09 5.73
C VAL A 51 -0.05 -18.08 4.61
N ARG A 52 -1.09 -18.78 4.14
CA ARG A 52 -0.96 -19.77 3.08
C ARG A 52 -0.62 -19.14 1.72
N HIS A 53 -0.15 -19.96 0.79
CA HIS A 53 0.10 -19.59 -0.61
C HIS A 53 1.14 -18.47 -0.78
N ARG A 54 2.14 -18.40 0.09
CA ARG A 54 3.28 -17.49 -0.01
C ARG A 54 4.57 -18.29 -0.15
N GLY A 55 5.50 -17.76 -0.95
CA GLY A 55 6.84 -18.33 -1.12
C GLY A 55 7.31 -18.37 -2.57
N GLY A 56 8.60 -18.62 -2.76
CA GLY A 56 9.25 -18.51 -4.07
C GLY A 56 9.29 -17.07 -4.61
N GLY A 57 9.34 -16.94 -5.94
CA GLY A 57 9.40 -15.66 -6.62
C GLY A 57 10.77 -14.99 -6.57
N TYR A 58 10.88 -13.82 -7.17
CA TYR A 58 12.09 -13.02 -7.16
C TYR A 58 12.48 -12.59 -5.73
N ARG A 59 13.77 -12.30 -5.52
CA ARG A 59 14.32 -11.76 -4.27
C ARG A 59 14.63 -10.27 -4.45
N PRO A 60 13.65 -9.36 -4.38
CA PRO A 60 13.89 -7.94 -4.50
C PRO A 60 14.64 -7.43 -3.27
N LYS A 61 15.51 -6.45 -3.47
CA LYS A 61 16.08 -5.66 -2.37
C LYS A 61 15.00 -4.70 -1.84
N TYR A 62 15.02 -4.45 -0.56
CA TYR A 62 14.16 -3.46 0.09
C TYR A 62 14.83 -2.08 0.00
N ARG A 63 14.07 -1.05 -0.39
CA ARG A 63 14.51 0.35 -0.34
C ARG A 63 14.11 0.92 1.01
N ILE A 64 15.05 1.54 1.68
CA ILE A 64 14.80 2.22 2.96
C ILE A 64 14.07 3.53 2.65
N ILE A 65 12.80 3.62 3.06
CA ILE A 65 11.97 4.78 2.80
C ILE A 65 11.86 5.61 4.06
N ASP A 66 12.02 6.91 3.93
CA ASP A 66 11.78 7.88 4.99
C ASP A 66 10.27 8.13 5.16
N PHE A 67 9.65 7.34 6.04
CA PHE A 67 8.27 7.54 6.43
C PHE A 67 8.09 8.60 7.50
N LYS A 68 9.16 9.00 8.19
CA LYS A 68 9.12 9.96 9.29
C LYS A 68 9.13 11.40 8.80
N ARG A 69 9.88 11.67 7.73
CA ARG A 69 10.05 13.01 7.17
C ARG A 69 10.50 14.01 8.23
N ASN A 70 11.46 13.63 9.05
CA ASN A 70 11.92 14.36 10.22
C ASN A 70 13.12 15.30 9.96
N LYS A 71 13.41 15.64 8.71
CA LYS A 71 14.40 16.67 8.32
C LYS A 71 13.69 18.00 8.15
N ASP A 72 13.49 18.69 9.27
CA ASP A 72 12.76 19.96 9.27
C ASP A 72 13.66 21.11 8.80
N GLY A 73 13.11 21.99 7.96
CA GLY A 73 13.77 23.18 7.45
C GLY A 73 14.86 22.95 6.39
N ILE A 74 15.28 21.71 6.15
CA ILE A 74 16.33 21.40 5.18
C ILE A 74 15.69 21.11 3.82
N PRO A 75 15.97 21.90 2.77
CA PRO A 75 15.44 21.66 1.44
C PRO A 75 16.11 20.41 0.82
N GLY A 76 15.31 19.62 0.12
CA GLY A 76 15.77 18.48 -0.63
C GLY A 76 15.28 18.54 -2.07
N THR A 77 16.15 18.28 -3.02
CA THR A 77 15.82 18.26 -4.45
C THR A 77 15.52 16.85 -4.89
N VAL A 78 14.45 16.67 -5.67
CA VAL A 78 14.09 15.39 -6.29
C VAL A 78 15.12 15.05 -7.36
N ALA A 79 15.95 14.03 -7.11
CA ALA A 79 16.98 13.58 -8.02
C ALA A 79 16.43 12.60 -9.07
N THR A 80 15.70 11.59 -8.64
CA THR A 80 15.14 10.55 -9.53
C THR A 80 13.77 10.08 -9.02
N ILE A 81 12.95 9.54 -9.96
CA ILE A 81 11.75 8.77 -9.65
C ILE A 81 12.01 7.33 -10.06
N GLU A 82 11.78 6.37 -9.15
CA GLU A 82 12.18 4.98 -9.31
C GLU A 82 11.03 4.00 -9.01
N TYR A 83 11.12 2.83 -9.66
CA TYR A 83 10.24 1.70 -9.37
C TYR A 83 10.69 0.96 -8.10
N ASP A 84 9.76 0.69 -7.18
CA ASP A 84 10.00 -0.18 -6.02
C ASP A 84 9.19 -1.47 -6.12
N PRO A 85 9.84 -2.66 -6.20
CA PRO A 85 9.13 -3.94 -6.27
C PRO A 85 8.42 -4.34 -4.95
N ASN A 86 8.66 -3.61 -3.85
CA ASN A 86 8.08 -3.93 -2.54
C ASN A 86 6.77 -3.21 -2.27
N ARG A 87 6.39 -2.26 -3.13
CA ARG A 87 5.16 -1.46 -3.00
C ARG A 87 4.51 -1.18 -4.34
N SER A 88 3.27 -0.76 -4.32
CA SER A 88 2.55 -0.34 -5.54
C SER A 88 2.93 1.06 -6.00
N ALA A 89 3.31 1.95 -5.07
CA ALA A 89 3.72 3.32 -5.36
C ALA A 89 5.16 3.38 -5.90
N ASN A 90 5.43 4.33 -6.80
CA ASN A 90 6.79 4.73 -7.14
C ASN A 90 7.43 5.47 -5.96
N ILE A 91 8.76 5.53 -5.94
CA ILE A 91 9.54 6.24 -4.93
C ILE A 91 10.37 7.32 -5.59
N ALA A 92 10.70 8.37 -4.84
CA ALA A 92 11.59 9.43 -5.30
C ALA A 92 12.84 9.49 -4.42
N LEU A 93 14.01 9.57 -5.04
CA LEU A 93 15.28 9.84 -4.37
C LEU A 93 15.40 11.34 -4.17
N ILE A 94 15.65 11.74 -2.95
CA ILE A 94 15.82 13.13 -2.55
C ILE A 94 17.26 13.35 -2.12
N ASN A 95 17.90 14.34 -2.71
CA ASN A 95 19.22 14.85 -2.31
C ASN A 95 18.98 16.10 -1.45
N TYR A 96 19.28 16.01 -0.17
CA TYR A 96 19.18 17.14 0.75
C TYR A 96 20.40 18.06 0.65
N ALA A 97 20.23 19.32 1.01
CA ALA A 97 21.30 20.33 0.97
C ALA A 97 22.50 19.98 1.88
N ASP A 98 22.30 19.17 2.92
CA ASP A 98 23.34 18.64 3.82
C ASP A 98 24.07 17.40 3.27
N GLY A 99 23.80 16.98 2.02
CA GLY A 99 24.43 15.83 1.37
C GLY A 99 23.77 14.48 1.68
N GLU A 100 22.81 14.39 2.62
CA GLU A 100 22.10 13.13 2.90
C GLU A 100 21.11 12.81 1.77
N LYS A 101 21.04 11.53 1.42
CA LYS A 101 20.04 11.02 0.47
C LYS A 101 18.98 10.22 1.19
N ARG A 102 17.71 10.41 0.82
CA ARG A 102 16.60 9.60 1.33
C ARG A 102 15.60 9.28 0.23
N TYR A 103 14.98 8.10 0.31
CA TYR A 103 13.81 7.78 -0.50
C TYR A 103 12.53 8.23 0.21
N ILE A 104 11.60 8.78 -0.56
CA ILE A 104 10.23 9.06 -0.14
C ILE A 104 9.24 8.35 -1.05
N ILE A 105 7.97 8.24 -0.64
CA ILE A 105 6.89 7.86 -1.56
C ILE A 105 6.72 9.01 -2.55
N ALA A 106 6.73 8.70 -3.86
CA ALA A 106 6.51 9.71 -4.89
C ALA A 106 5.02 10.10 -4.95
N PRO A 107 4.67 11.35 -4.65
CA PRO A 107 3.32 11.85 -4.88
C PRO A 107 3.05 12.03 -6.38
N ASN A 108 1.77 12.06 -6.73
CA ASN A 108 1.34 12.37 -8.08
C ASN A 108 1.80 13.78 -8.48
N LYS A 109 2.21 13.96 -9.75
CA LYS A 109 2.70 15.22 -10.33
C LYS A 109 4.06 15.72 -9.80
N LEU A 110 4.75 14.98 -8.93
CA LEU A 110 6.13 15.30 -8.55
C LEU A 110 7.06 15.11 -9.76
N LYS A 111 7.98 16.03 -9.97
CA LYS A 111 8.96 16.01 -11.06
C LYS A 111 10.39 16.02 -10.53
N VAL A 112 11.32 15.54 -11.34
CA VAL A 112 12.76 15.70 -11.09
C VAL A 112 13.10 17.18 -11.11
N GLY A 113 13.89 17.61 -10.12
CA GLY A 113 14.24 19.03 -9.92
C GLY A 113 13.33 19.77 -8.94
N ASP A 114 12.15 19.24 -8.61
CA ASP A 114 11.29 19.85 -7.59
C ASP A 114 12.00 19.89 -6.24
N VAL A 115 11.80 20.99 -5.51
CA VAL A 115 12.32 21.14 -4.14
C VAL A 115 11.22 20.83 -3.14
N ILE A 116 11.53 19.94 -2.19
CA ILE A 116 10.63 19.56 -1.11
C ILE A 116 11.23 19.94 0.25
N VAL A 117 10.35 20.30 1.16
CA VAL A 117 10.71 20.68 2.54
C VAL A 117 9.80 19.93 3.51
N SER A 118 10.31 19.61 4.68
CA SER A 118 9.55 19.08 5.81
C SER A 118 9.61 20.06 6.97
N GLY A 119 8.56 20.11 7.78
CA GLY A 119 8.52 20.95 8.98
C GLY A 119 7.23 21.72 9.13
N PRO A 120 7.04 22.42 10.26
CA PRO A 120 5.82 23.17 10.53
C PRO A 120 5.66 24.39 9.58
N ASP A 121 6.78 24.99 9.16
CA ASP A 121 6.80 26.21 8.33
C ASP A 121 6.90 25.92 6.83
N ALA A 122 6.79 24.65 6.42
CA ALA A 122 6.87 24.26 5.02
C ALA A 122 5.61 24.75 4.26
N ASP A 123 5.79 25.21 3.02
CA ASP A 123 4.70 25.59 2.12
C ASP A 123 3.74 24.42 1.84
N ILE A 124 2.48 24.74 1.50
CA ILE A 124 1.47 23.77 1.10
C ILE A 124 1.70 23.37 -0.37
N LYS A 125 2.83 22.70 -0.64
CA LYS A 125 3.22 22.19 -1.96
C LYS A 125 3.25 20.66 -1.97
N ILE A 126 2.99 20.07 -3.15
CA ILE A 126 3.01 18.61 -3.32
C ILE A 126 4.38 18.05 -2.92
N GLY A 127 4.38 17.02 -2.06
CA GLY A 127 5.60 16.39 -1.57
C GLY A 127 6.12 16.95 -0.25
N ASN A 128 5.70 18.14 0.18
CA ASN A 128 6.05 18.69 1.48
C ASN A 128 5.35 17.94 2.62
N ALA A 129 6.03 17.81 3.75
CA ALA A 129 5.50 17.11 4.91
C ALA A 129 5.38 18.06 6.10
N LEU A 130 4.15 18.17 6.66
CA LEU A 130 3.81 19.06 7.74
C LEU A 130 3.04 18.33 8.85
N PRO A 131 3.02 18.88 10.07
CA PRO A 131 2.02 18.53 11.08
C PRO A 131 0.61 18.82 10.58
N LEU A 132 -0.39 17.98 10.92
CA LEU A 132 -1.78 18.18 10.52
C LEU A 132 -2.34 19.54 10.99
N ALA A 133 -1.80 20.07 12.09
CA ALA A 133 -2.16 21.40 12.59
C ALA A 133 -1.96 22.49 11.53
N ASN A 134 -0.90 22.40 10.73
CA ASN A 134 -0.48 23.43 9.77
C ASN A 134 -1.03 23.20 8.36
N ILE A 135 -1.73 22.08 8.12
CA ILE A 135 -2.30 21.77 6.79
C ILE A 135 -3.73 22.34 6.72
N PRO A 136 -4.12 23.09 5.70
CA PRO A 136 -5.50 23.61 5.54
C PRO A 136 -6.53 22.47 5.42
N VAL A 137 -7.73 22.71 5.94
CA VAL A 137 -8.88 21.82 5.77
C VAL A 137 -9.23 21.72 4.29
N GLY A 138 -9.69 20.54 3.84
CA GLY A 138 -9.96 20.25 2.43
C GLY A 138 -8.77 19.70 1.65
N THR A 139 -7.54 19.85 2.15
CA THR A 139 -6.32 19.39 1.48
C THR A 139 -6.27 17.86 1.36
N ILE A 140 -5.82 17.39 0.18
CA ILE A 140 -5.51 15.97 -0.04
C ILE A 140 -4.12 15.68 0.50
N ILE A 141 -4.01 14.62 1.29
CA ILE A 141 -2.79 14.22 2.00
C ILE A 141 -2.54 12.72 1.89
N HIS A 142 -1.30 12.31 2.02
CA HIS A 142 -0.89 10.90 2.08
C HIS A 142 0.20 10.69 3.13
N ASN A 143 0.69 9.45 3.29
CA ASN A 143 1.74 9.09 4.25
C ASN A 143 1.48 9.60 5.67
N ILE A 144 0.26 9.38 6.16
CA ILE A 144 -0.25 9.96 7.42
C ILE A 144 0.24 9.15 8.62
N GLU A 145 0.75 9.82 9.63
CA GLU A 145 1.07 9.21 10.92
C GLU A 145 -0.20 8.87 11.71
N MET A 146 -0.11 7.83 12.52
CA MET A 146 -1.14 7.47 13.53
C MET A 146 -0.75 7.88 14.94
N LYS A 147 0.54 8.07 15.17
CA LYS A 147 1.12 8.58 16.42
C LYS A 147 2.28 9.48 16.05
N PRO A 148 2.44 10.63 16.71
CA PRO A 148 3.53 11.57 16.42
C PRO A 148 4.91 10.90 16.46
N GLY A 149 5.76 11.17 15.48
CA GLY A 149 7.13 10.69 15.39
C GLY A 149 7.30 9.21 15.03
N LYS A 150 6.21 8.45 14.86
CA LYS A 150 6.29 7.04 14.48
C LYS A 150 6.56 6.83 12.99
N GLY A 151 6.31 7.84 12.18
CA GLY A 151 6.33 7.78 10.71
C GLY A 151 4.99 7.40 10.11
N GLY A 152 4.78 7.77 8.86
CA GLY A 152 3.53 7.53 8.15
C GLY A 152 3.16 6.06 8.04
N GLN A 153 1.92 5.74 8.37
CA GLN A 153 1.39 4.37 8.39
C GLN A 153 0.16 4.19 7.51
N MET A 154 -0.58 5.26 7.24
CA MET A 154 -1.79 5.25 6.42
C MET A 154 -1.57 5.91 5.06
N VAL A 155 -2.38 5.55 4.08
CA VAL A 155 -2.43 6.19 2.74
C VAL A 155 -1.05 6.21 2.06
N ARG A 156 -0.49 5.00 1.80
CA ARG A 156 0.83 4.82 1.18
C ARG A 156 0.80 4.03 -0.12
N SER A 157 -0.37 3.51 -0.49
CA SER A 157 -0.52 2.72 -1.73
C SER A 157 -0.77 3.63 -2.93
N ALA A 158 -0.37 3.17 -4.11
CA ALA A 158 -0.54 3.88 -5.38
C ALA A 158 -1.96 4.43 -5.59
N GLY A 159 -2.05 5.67 -6.07
CA GLY A 159 -3.31 6.33 -6.40
C GLY A 159 -4.20 6.67 -5.20
N ASN A 160 -3.71 6.53 -3.98
CA ASN A 160 -4.50 6.83 -2.79
C ASN A 160 -4.18 8.23 -2.24
N GLY A 161 -5.24 8.95 -1.88
CA GLY A 161 -5.21 10.20 -1.11
C GLY A 161 -6.25 10.14 0.00
N ALA A 162 -6.01 10.82 1.10
CA ALA A 162 -6.98 11.08 2.15
C ALA A 162 -7.27 12.57 2.21
N GLN A 163 -8.45 12.95 2.64
CA GLN A 163 -8.83 14.36 2.76
C GLN A 163 -8.89 14.77 4.23
N LEU A 164 -8.26 15.88 4.56
CA LEU A 164 -8.40 16.52 5.87
C LEU A 164 -9.74 17.24 5.92
N MET A 165 -10.68 16.74 6.72
CA MET A 165 -12.08 17.22 6.75
C MET A 165 -12.30 18.35 7.74
N ALA A 166 -11.76 18.21 8.95
CA ALA A 166 -11.94 19.17 10.04
C ALA A 166 -10.81 19.08 11.05
N LYS A 167 -10.67 20.09 11.87
CA LYS A 167 -9.79 20.13 13.03
C LYS A 167 -10.61 20.57 14.24
N GLU A 168 -10.60 19.78 15.30
CA GLU A 168 -11.37 20.03 16.53
C GLU A 168 -10.50 19.76 17.75
N GLY A 169 -10.31 20.74 18.60
CA GLY A 169 -9.41 20.64 19.75
C GLY A 169 -8.00 20.19 19.35
N ASN A 170 -7.57 19.03 19.82
CA ASN A 170 -6.24 18.45 19.52
C ASN A 170 -6.29 17.32 18.47
N GLU A 171 -7.42 17.16 17.77
CA GLU A 171 -7.65 16.09 16.82
C GLU A 171 -8.02 16.62 15.42
N ALA A 172 -7.54 15.95 14.39
CA ALA A 172 -7.94 16.14 13.01
C ALA A 172 -8.86 15.02 12.56
N GLN A 173 -9.92 15.33 11.84
CA GLN A 173 -10.78 14.37 11.17
C GLN A 173 -10.28 14.14 9.75
N VAL A 174 -9.91 12.91 9.43
CA VAL A 174 -9.35 12.52 8.13
C VAL A 174 -10.25 11.49 7.47
N ARG A 175 -10.72 11.79 6.26
CA ARG A 175 -11.45 10.86 5.39
C ARG A 175 -10.46 10.01 4.61
N LEU A 176 -10.44 8.71 4.91
CA LEU A 176 -9.57 7.73 4.27
C LEU A 176 -10.10 7.31 2.89
N PRO A 177 -9.26 6.71 2.00
CA PRO A 177 -9.70 6.19 0.70
C PRO A 177 -10.83 5.15 0.79
N SER A 178 -10.97 4.47 1.93
CA SER A 178 -12.07 3.53 2.18
C SER A 178 -13.43 4.19 2.44
N GLY A 179 -13.47 5.53 2.62
CA GLY A 179 -14.63 6.28 3.06
C GLY A 179 -14.78 6.40 4.59
N GLU A 180 -13.94 5.69 5.37
CA GLU A 180 -13.91 5.82 6.84
C GLU A 180 -13.39 7.20 7.22
N VAL A 181 -14.10 7.89 8.14
CA VAL A 181 -13.62 9.12 8.75
C VAL A 181 -13.02 8.78 10.11
N ARG A 182 -11.78 9.19 10.31
CA ARG A 182 -11.00 8.84 11.49
C ARG A 182 -10.34 10.05 12.12
N LYS A 183 -10.29 10.04 13.45
CA LYS A 183 -9.56 11.02 14.27
C LYS A 183 -8.07 10.68 14.29
N VAL A 184 -7.24 11.71 14.16
CA VAL A 184 -5.78 11.65 14.24
C VAL A 184 -5.31 12.88 15.00
N THR A 185 -4.33 12.75 15.88
CA THR A 185 -3.79 13.87 16.65
C THR A 185 -3.15 14.91 15.73
N LEU A 186 -3.36 16.20 15.98
CA LEU A 186 -2.87 17.32 15.18
C LEU A 186 -1.34 17.36 15.03
N ASN A 187 -0.60 16.85 16.02
CA ASN A 187 0.86 16.74 15.98
C ASN A 187 1.37 15.63 15.05
N CYS A 188 0.50 14.77 14.52
CA CYS A 188 0.87 13.78 13.51
C CYS A 188 1.20 14.46 12.19
N ARG A 189 2.23 13.95 11.50
CA ARG A 189 2.64 14.47 10.20
C ARG A 189 1.90 13.77 9.06
N ALA A 190 1.74 14.50 7.98
CA ALA A 190 1.27 14.00 6.70
C ALA A 190 2.02 14.69 5.56
N THR A 191 2.02 14.07 4.38
CA THR A 191 2.59 14.64 3.16
C THR A 191 1.48 15.15 2.25
N ILE A 192 1.66 16.32 1.67
CA ILE A 192 0.69 16.98 0.78
C ILE A 192 0.60 16.24 -0.56
N GLY A 193 -0.61 16.10 -1.07
CA GLY A 193 -0.93 15.46 -2.35
C GLY A 193 -1.38 14.01 -2.21
N GLU A 194 -1.68 13.37 -3.32
CA GLU A 194 -2.00 11.95 -3.43
C GLU A 194 -0.78 11.15 -3.88
N VAL A 195 -0.76 9.85 -3.60
CA VAL A 195 0.31 8.95 -4.04
C VAL A 195 0.26 8.75 -5.55
N GLY A 196 1.40 8.81 -6.23
CA GLY A 196 1.54 8.55 -7.66
C GLY A 196 1.20 7.11 -8.06
N ASN A 197 1.40 6.78 -9.35
CA ASN A 197 1.12 5.46 -9.94
C ASN A 197 -0.35 5.02 -9.83
N GLY A 198 -1.31 5.93 -10.03
CA GLY A 198 -2.75 5.66 -9.88
C GLY A 198 -3.29 4.50 -10.71
N ASP A 199 -2.75 4.29 -11.92
CA ASP A 199 -3.16 3.20 -12.81
C ASP A 199 -2.68 1.80 -12.39
N HIS A 200 -1.92 1.69 -11.28
CA HIS A 200 -1.44 0.39 -10.80
C HIS A 200 -2.58 -0.63 -10.58
N ALA A 201 -3.74 -0.17 -10.12
CA ALA A 201 -4.91 -1.02 -9.90
C ALA A 201 -5.51 -1.58 -11.21
N ASN A 202 -5.29 -0.91 -12.34
CA ASN A 202 -5.83 -1.26 -13.66
C ASN A 202 -4.96 -2.30 -14.39
N ILE A 203 -3.78 -2.65 -13.83
CA ILE A 203 -2.85 -3.60 -14.44
C ILE A 203 -3.36 -5.03 -14.25
N GLN A 204 -3.53 -5.74 -15.36
CA GLN A 204 -3.92 -7.14 -15.37
C GLN A 204 -2.67 -8.04 -15.52
N ILE A 205 -2.51 -8.97 -14.58
CA ILE A 205 -1.34 -9.87 -14.53
C ILE A 205 -1.32 -10.84 -15.72
N GLY A 206 -2.48 -11.31 -16.19
CA GLY A 206 -2.70 -12.12 -17.39
C GLY A 206 -2.33 -13.58 -17.27
N LYS A 207 -1.25 -13.96 -16.56
CA LYS A 207 -0.77 -15.35 -16.46
C LYS A 207 -0.31 -15.77 -15.07
N ALA A 208 -0.49 -17.06 -14.76
CA ALA A 208 -0.11 -17.66 -13.49
C ALA A 208 1.40 -17.54 -13.18
N GLY A 209 2.27 -17.64 -14.19
CA GLY A 209 3.71 -17.50 -14.03
C GLY A 209 4.12 -16.14 -13.48
N ARG A 210 3.43 -15.04 -13.88
CA ARG A 210 3.70 -13.71 -13.34
C ARG A 210 3.34 -13.64 -11.84
N LYS A 211 2.21 -14.24 -11.42
CA LYS A 211 1.86 -14.38 -9.99
C LYS A 211 2.90 -15.19 -9.22
N ARG A 212 3.38 -16.29 -9.81
CA ARG A 212 4.44 -17.12 -9.21
C ARG A 212 5.72 -16.31 -8.95
N ARG A 213 6.14 -15.48 -9.91
CA ARG A 213 7.31 -14.60 -9.76
C ARG A 213 7.14 -13.55 -8.67
N MET A 214 5.89 -13.12 -8.37
CA MET A 214 5.57 -12.24 -7.26
C MET A 214 5.58 -12.95 -5.89
N GLY A 215 5.87 -14.26 -5.83
CA GLY A 215 5.89 -15.04 -4.60
C GLY A 215 4.52 -15.55 -4.14
N ILE A 216 3.53 -15.56 -5.03
CA ILE A 216 2.19 -16.11 -4.78
C ILE A 216 2.16 -17.54 -5.31
N ARG A 217 1.95 -18.52 -4.43
CA ARG A 217 1.80 -19.93 -4.78
C ARG A 217 0.38 -20.22 -5.26
N PRO A 218 0.17 -21.28 -6.06
CA PRO A 218 -1.15 -21.71 -6.48
C PRO A 218 -2.07 -22.02 -5.29
N THR A 219 -3.36 -21.76 -5.46
CA THR A 219 -4.40 -22.05 -4.46
C THR A 219 -5.29 -23.16 -4.98
N VAL A 220 -5.50 -24.20 -4.19
CA VAL A 220 -6.43 -25.29 -4.46
C VAL A 220 -7.78 -24.96 -3.82
N ARG A 221 -8.88 -25.14 -4.56
CA ARG A 221 -10.23 -24.95 -4.05
C ARG A 221 -10.61 -26.02 -3.04
N GLY A 222 -11.37 -25.66 -2.01
CA GLY A 222 -11.82 -26.66 -1.01
C GLY A 222 -12.69 -27.77 -1.60
N SER A 223 -13.46 -27.49 -2.66
CA SER A 223 -14.33 -28.46 -3.34
C SER A 223 -13.58 -29.58 -4.10
N VAL A 224 -12.28 -29.46 -4.31
CA VAL A 224 -11.44 -30.49 -4.95
C VAL A 224 -10.53 -31.21 -3.94
N MET A 225 -10.76 -30.98 -2.67
CA MET A 225 -10.07 -31.65 -1.56
C MET A 225 -10.89 -32.80 -1.04
N ASN A 226 -10.27 -33.65 -0.20
CA ASN A 226 -11.00 -34.71 0.52
C ASN A 226 -11.87 -34.13 1.64
N PRO A 227 -12.90 -34.88 2.11
CA PRO A 227 -13.78 -34.39 3.18
C PRO A 227 -13.06 -34.09 4.50
N ASN A 228 -11.94 -34.75 4.79
CA ASN A 228 -11.11 -34.50 5.97
C ASN A 228 -10.26 -33.24 5.88
N ASP A 229 -9.98 -32.77 4.65
CA ASP A 229 -9.12 -31.58 4.42
C ASP A 229 -9.89 -30.26 4.37
N HIS A 230 -11.14 -30.32 3.93
CA HIS A 230 -11.97 -29.13 3.79
C HIS A 230 -13.47 -29.44 3.93
N PRO A 231 -14.27 -28.60 4.61
CA PRO A 231 -15.72 -28.76 4.73
C PRO A 231 -16.49 -28.83 3.40
N HIS A 232 -15.89 -28.40 2.28
CA HIS A 232 -16.46 -28.50 0.92
C HIS A 232 -15.90 -29.70 0.15
N GLY A 233 -15.07 -30.54 0.78
CA GLY A 233 -14.43 -31.69 0.12
C GLY A 233 -15.40 -32.85 -0.07
N GLY A 234 -15.03 -33.76 -0.99
CA GLY A 234 -15.80 -34.96 -1.31
C GLY A 234 -16.82 -34.78 -2.42
N GLY A 235 -17.53 -35.90 -2.74
CA GLY A 235 -18.51 -35.98 -3.79
C GLY A 235 -17.94 -36.42 -5.14
N GLU A 236 -18.84 -36.72 -6.08
CA GLU A 236 -18.52 -37.13 -7.45
C GLU A 236 -18.45 -35.93 -8.40
N GLY A 237 -17.47 -35.95 -9.30
CA GLY A 237 -17.33 -34.95 -10.37
C GLY A 237 -17.25 -33.50 -9.86
N LYS A 238 -18.13 -32.65 -10.34
CA LYS A 238 -18.28 -31.24 -9.92
C LYS A 238 -19.33 -31.10 -8.82
N ALA A 239 -19.16 -31.77 -7.70
CA ALA A 239 -20.08 -31.66 -6.58
C ALA A 239 -20.20 -30.22 -6.09
N GLY A 240 -21.41 -29.81 -5.72
CA GLY A 240 -21.69 -28.51 -5.10
C GLY A 240 -21.12 -28.42 -3.67
N ILE A 241 -21.22 -27.24 -3.07
CA ILE A 241 -20.71 -26.98 -1.71
C ILE A 241 -21.51 -27.75 -0.65
N GLY A 242 -22.78 -28.09 -0.90
CA GLY A 242 -23.67 -28.81 0.02
C GLY A 242 -23.96 -28.07 1.34
N ARG A 243 -23.80 -26.73 1.36
CA ARG A 243 -24.04 -25.87 2.53
C ARG A 243 -24.78 -24.60 2.12
N VAL A 244 -25.45 -23.98 3.06
CA VAL A 244 -26.18 -22.72 2.85
C VAL A 244 -25.26 -21.60 2.35
N SER A 245 -24.01 -21.58 2.80
CA SER A 245 -23.01 -20.60 2.36
C SER A 245 -21.59 -21.21 2.35
N PRO A 246 -20.68 -20.67 1.52
CA PRO A 246 -19.28 -21.10 1.54
C PRO A 246 -18.65 -20.89 2.93
N VAL A 247 -17.81 -21.83 3.34
CA VAL A 247 -17.07 -21.76 4.59
C VAL A 247 -15.57 -21.84 4.37
N THR A 248 -14.81 -21.41 5.37
CA THR A 248 -13.35 -21.54 5.42
C THR A 248 -12.96 -22.98 5.77
N PRO A 249 -11.69 -23.39 5.63
CA PRO A 249 -11.22 -24.72 6.09
C PRO A 249 -11.54 -25.03 7.55
N TRP A 250 -11.75 -24.00 8.37
CA TRP A 250 -12.11 -24.12 9.79
C TRP A 250 -13.62 -24.02 10.05
N GLY A 251 -14.45 -24.11 9.03
CA GLY A 251 -15.91 -24.10 9.14
C GLY A 251 -16.57 -22.73 9.37
N LYS A 252 -15.80 -21.64 9.41
CA LYS A 252 -16.38 -20.29 9.54
C LYS A 252 -16.92 -19.78 8.20
N PRO A 253 -18.03 -19.02 8.17
CA PRO A 253 -18.52 -18.42 6.95
C PRO A 253 -17.43 -17.64 6.21
N ALA A 254 -17.28 -17.87 4.89
CA ALA A 254 -16.26 -17.23 4.08
C ALA A 254 -16.67 -15.84 3.57
N LEU A 255 -17.97 -15.61 3.37
CA LEU A 255 -18.57 -14.39 2.84
C LEU A 255 -19.47 -13.72 3.87
N GLY A 256 -19.45 -12.39 3.90
CA GLY A 256 -20.35 -11.57 4.73
C GLY A 256 -20.11 -11.59 6.24
N TYR A 257 -19.21 -12.42 6.74
CA TYR A 257 -18.95 -12.52 8.17
C TYR A 257 -18.13 -11.34 8.69
N LYS A 258 -18.69 -10.61 9.67
CA LYS A 258 -18.01 -9.47 10.31
C LYS A 258 -16.96 -9.98 11.30
N THR A 259 -15.68 -10.00 10.88
CA THR A 259 -14.57 -10.53 11.68
C THR A 259 -13.96 -9.52 12.67
N ARG A 260 -14.26 -8.22 12.53
CA ARG A 260 -13.79 -7.19 13.46
C ARG A 260 -14.40 -7.41 14.85
N LYS A 261 -13.57 -7.43 15.88
CA LYS A 261 -14.05 -7.50 17.28
C LYS A 261 -14.89 -6.27 17.59
N LYS A 262 -16.03 -6.46 18.29
CA LYS A 262 -16.96 -5.35 18.66
C LYS A 262 -16.31 -4.32 19.57
N THR A 263 -15.41 -4.77 20.48
CA THR A 263 -14.74 -3.96 21.50
C THR A 263 -13.26 -3.73 21.15
N LYS A 264 -12.99 -3.19 19.97
CA LYS A 264 -11.60 -2.91 19.58
C LYS A 264 -11.21 -1.51 20.07
N ALA A 265 -10.08 -1.38 20.80
CA ALA A 265 -9.59 -0.10 21.35
C ALA A 265 -9.45 1.02 20.30
N SER A 266 -9.30 0.68 19.00
CA SER A 266 -9.23 1.67 17.93
C SER A 266 -10.59 2.23 17.51
N ASP A 267 -11.72 1.75 18.04
CA ASP A 267 -13.07 2.21 17.65
C ASP A 267 -13.33 3.65 18.12
N LYS A 268 -12.72 4.07 19.23
CA LYS A 268 -12.78 5.45 19.73
C LYS A 268 -12.25 6.51 18.76
N TYR A 269 -11.41 6.10 17.79
CA TYR A 269 -10.85 7.00 16.78
C TYR A 269 -11.66 7.01 15.47
N ILE A 270 -12.73 6.22 15.35
CA ILE A 270 -13.57 6.16 14.15
C ILE A 270 -14.80 7.03 14.37
N VAL A 271 -14.94 8.08 13.58
CA VAL A 271 -16.11 8.98 13.59
C VAL A 271 -17.23 8.40 12.75
N LYS A 272 -16.89 7.99 11.51
CA LYS A 272 -17.84 7.38 10.56
C LYS A 272 -17.20 6.17 9.92
N ARG A 273 -17.90 5.02 9.90
CA ARG A 273 -17.43 3.81 9.21
C ARG A 273 -17.75 3.90 7.72
N ARG A 274 -17.02 3.14 6.90
CA ARG A 274 -17.18 3.13 5.44
C ARG A 274 -18.60 2.77 4.96
N ASN A 275 -19.37 2.02 5.76
CA ASN A 275 -20.70 1.54 5.40
C ASN A 275 -21.81 2.29 6.15
N ASP A 276 -21.49 3.28 6.98
CA ASP A 276 -22.48 4.10 7.64
C ASP A 276 -23.06 5.08 6.61
N LYS A 277 -24.41 5.06 6.49
CA LYS A 277 -25.18 5.96 5.61
C LYS A 277 -25.25 7.36 6.17
#